data_f20a79a889c2c9418cb5ff06c3c0f02e
#
_entry.id   f20a79a889c2c9418cb5ff06c3c0f02e
#
_cell.length_a   1.000
_cell.length_b   1.000
_cell.length_c   1.000
_cell.angle_alpha   90.00
_cell.angle_beta   90.00
_cell.angle_gamma   90.00
#
_symmetry.space_group_name_H-M   'P 1'
#
loop_
_entity.id
_entity.type
_entity.pdbx_description
1 polymer ?
#
loop_
_entity_poly.entity_id
_entity_poly.type
_entity_poly.pdbx_seq_one_letter_code
_entity_poly.pdbx_strand_id
1 'polypeptide(L)'
;MDFERARKQDVEGRVYEALEKAKEAQARLNAAVTFVDPKEQLKELEAIGADAAMYGMPVVLKDNVNTKGIRTTASSRILDNYIPVYNAHIVDKLQAAGAVVIAKASMDELGMGGTNRNAYTGPVNNAWDESRISGGSSGGSAALVAAGVVPFAIGTDTGDSVRKPAAYQGIIGMKPTYGRISRYGIIPYASSLDHVGYFTTSVQDTAVALEVLAGRDDRDMTSSNRAVEAYAANLNHDLRGKRIAVLDNVQEAVADPAIRENFDALMKKLEARGATVTHVRMDDKLMKALMPTYYIIANAEATANHSNLDGIRFGMREAGENVEDVMINTRTKGFCSYVRKRFVIGSYSLFVENQDKIFRKAQKVRRLIVEELNRVLANSDVVIASAAGTIAPLAEESKDSHLGADNNVAENHMVLGNFSGYPSMTMPTGFAEGMPIGINMTAKAFDEQTLFNI
;
A
#
# COMPACT_ATOMS: atom_id res chain seq x y z
N MET A 1 -17.21 -3.63 -10.59
CA MET A 1 -17.86 -2.68 -11.54
C MET A 1 -16.71 -1.93 -12.17
N ASP A 2 -16.56 -1.95 -13.50
CA ASP A 2 -15.52 -1.17 -14.16
C ASP A 2 -15.87 0.33 -14.19
N PHE A 3 -14.87 1.18 -14.35
CA PHE A 3 -15.03 2.63 -14.33
C PHE A 3 -15.90 3.15 -15.48
N GLU A 4 -15.89 2.48 -16.63
CA GLU A 4 -16.71 2.86 -17.78
C GLU A 4 -18.19 2.58 -17.54
N ARG A 5 -18.51 1.42 -16.96
CA ARG A 5 -19.88 1.03 -16.61
C ARG A 5 -20.46 1.92 -15.51
N ALA A 6 -19.62 2.35 -14.56
CA ALA A 6 -20.02 3.23 -13.48
C ALA A 6 -20.54 4.59 -13.95
N ARG A 7 -19.98 5.17 -15.02
CA ARG A 7 -20.39 6.48 -15.53
C ARG A 7 -21.81 6.55 -16.10
N LYS A 8 -22.38 5.42 -16.49
CA LYS A 8 -23.67 5.36 -17.24
C LYS A 8 -24.90 5.11 -16.35
N GLN A 9 -24.72 4.93 -15.03
CA GLN A 9 -25.80 4.60 -14.09
C GLN A 9 -26.16 5.80 -13.20
N ASP A 10 -27.30 5.71 -12.52
CA ASP A 10 -27.68 6.64 -11.46
C ASP A 10 -26.53 6.86 -10.46
N VAL A 11 -25.94 8.05 -10.53
CA VAL A 11 -24.74 8.40 -9.77
C VAL A 11 -25.05 8.52 -8.27
N GLU A 12 -26.11 9.24 -7.94
CA GLU A 12 -26.48 9.50 -6.55
C GLU A 12 -26.87 8.20 -5.84
N GLY A 13 -27.74 7.41 -6.45
CA GLY A 13 -28.16 6.11 -5.90
C GLY A 13 -26.98 5.18 -5.69
N ARG A 14 -26.04 5.10 -6.64
CA ARG A 14 -24.85 4.27 -6.54
C ARG A 14 -23.91 4.69 -5.40
N VAL A 15 -23.70 6.00 -5.22
CA VAL A 15 -22.81 6.51 -4.17
C VAL A 15 -23.41 6.25 -2.80
N TYR A 16 -24.71 6.48 -2.59
CA TYR A 16 -25.38 6.16 -1.34
C TYR A 16 -25.45 4.64 -1.10
N GLU A 17 -25.70 3.84 -2.12
CA GLU A 17 -25.64 2.37 -2.01
C GLU A 17 -24.27 1.89 -1.54
N ALA A 18 -23.18 2.43 -2.09
CA ALA A 18 -21.82 2.10 -1.67
C ALA A 18 -21.55 2.52 -0.22
N LEU A 19 -22.04 3.69 0.21
CA LEU A 19 -21.93 4.14 1.59
C LEU A 19 -22.67 3.22 2.56
N GLU A 20 -23.90 2.80 2.23
CA GLU A 20 -24.68 1.88 3.07
C GLU A 20 -24.01 0.50 3.12
N LYS A 21 -23.52 -0.05 2.00
CA LYS A 21 -22.73 -1.29 1.98
C LYS A 21 -21.48 -1.18 2.85
N ALA A 22 -20.79 -0.01 2.84
CA ALA A 22 -19.64 0.22 3.71
C ALA A 22 -20.01 0.16 5.19
N LYS A 23 -21.15 0.74 5.57
CA LYS A 23 -21.69 0.70 6.96
C LYS A 23 -22.11 -0.72 7.36
N GLU A 24 -22.76 -1.45 6.48
CA GLU A 24 -23.17 -2.85 6.72
C GLU A 24 -21.92 -3.75 6.90
N ALA A 25 -20.90 -3.59 6.05
CA ALA A 25 -19.65 -4.33 6.13
C ALA A 25 -18.84 -4.01 7.40
N GLN A 26 -19.07 -2.88 8.05
CA GLN A 26 -18.31 -2.43 9.22
C GLN A 26 -18.38 -3.40 10.40
N ALA A 27 -19.55 -3.97 10.68
CA ALA A 27 -19.73 -4.91 11.77
C ALA A 27 -18.89 -6.18 11.62
N ARG A 28 -18.67 -6.61 10.38
CA ARG A 28 -17.93 -7.82 10.00
C ARG A 28 -16.43 -7.53 9.79
N LEU A 29 -16.11 -6.47 9.06
CA LEU A 29 -14.76 -6.19 8.60
C LEU A 29 -13.98 -5.21 9.47
N ASN A 30 -14.65 -4.31 10.18
CA ASN A 30 -14.05 -3.18 10.91
C ASN A 30 -13.07 -2.36 10.03
N ALA A 31 -13.46 -2.16 8.76
CA ALA A 31 -12.57 -1.66 7.72
C ALA A 31 -12.57 -0.13 7.58
N ALA A 32 -13.51 0.60 8.19
CA ALA A 32 -13.61 2.05 8.14
C ALA A 32 -13.38 2.71 9.51
N VAL A 33 -12.76 3.89 9.52
CA VAL A 33 -12.57 4.74 10.71
C VAL A 33 -13.58 5.87 10.73
N THR A 34 -13.89 6.43 9.56
CA THR A 34 -14.81 7.56 9.39
C THR A 34 -15.62 7.36 8.12
N PHE A 35 -16.95 7.45 8.23
CA PHE A 35 -17.84 7.53 7.08
C PHE A 35 -18.04 8.99 6.68
N VAL A 36 -18.18 9.25 5.39
CA VAL A 36 -18.30 10.59 4.83
C VAL A 36 -19.67 10.72 4.15
N ASP A 37 -20.44 11.74 4.53
CA ASP A 37 -21.67 12.08 3.81
C ASP A 37 -21.29 12.66 2.42
N PRO A 38 -21.72 12.03 1.32
CA PRO A 38 -21.34 12.45 -0.01
C PRO A 38 -22.11 13.67 -0.54
N LYS A 39 -23.09 14.18 0.19
CA LYS A 39 -24.06 15.18 -0.26
C LYS A 39 -23.43 16.41 -0.92
N GLU A 40 -22.43 17.02 -0.29
CA GLU A 40 -21.79 18.23 -0.86
C GLU A 40 -20.93 17.88 -2.06
N GLN A 41 -20.21 16.75 -2.04
CA GLN A 41 -19.41 16.27 -3.18
C GLN A 41 -20.31 15.97 -4.41
N LEU A 42 -21.51 15.41 -4.20
CA LEU A 42 -22.47 15.13 -5.27
C LEU A 42 -22.97 16.41 -5.96
N LYS A 43 -23.15 17.50 -5.21
CA LYS A 43 -23.48 18.81 -5.80
C LYS A 43 -22.34 19.37 -6.68
N GLU A 44 -21.09 19.17 -6.23
CA GLU A 44 -19.92 19.63 -6.99
C GLU A 44 -19.72 18.86 -8.30
N LEU A 45 -20.22 17.62 -8.40
CA LEU A 45 -20.15 16.81 -9.62
C LEU A 45 -20.82 17.46 -10.83
N GLU A 46 -21.90 18.21 -10.64
CA GLU A 46 -22.62 18.87 -11.73
C GLU A 46 -21.69 19.81 -12.54
N ALA A 47 -20.70 20.41 -11.87
CA ALA A 47 -19.72 21.31 -12.50
C ALA A 47 -18.57 20.57 -13.20
N ILE A 48 -18.33 19.29 -12.90
CA ILE A 48 -17.20 18.52 -13.44
C ILE A 48 -17.52 17.94 -14.82
N GLY A 49 -18.75 17.52 -15.05
CA GLY A 49 -19.19 16.89 -16.30
C GLY A 49 -19.01 15.37 -16.35
N ALA A 50 -19.96 14.71 -17.00
CA ALA A 50 -20.10 13.25 -17.01
C ALA A 50 -18.99 12.49 -17.75
N ASP A 51 -18.16 13.19 -18.53
CA ASP A 51 -17.04 12.59 -19.27
C ASP A 51 -15.77 12.41 -18.41
N ALA A 52 -15.76 12.95 -17.18
CA ALA A 52 -14.63 12.79 -16.27
C ALA A 52 -14.34 11.31 -15.96
N ALA A 53 -13.06 10.97 -15.85
CA ALA A 53 -12.60 9.58 -15.82
C ALA A 53 -13.19 8.73 -14.67
N MET A 54 -13.52 9.38 -13.54
CA MET A 54 -14.09 8.73 -12.35
C MET A 54 -15.43 9.35 -11.93
N TYR A 55 -16.22 9.88 -12.88
CA TYR A 55 -17.45 10.59 -12.59
C TYR A 55 -18.44 9.78 -11.74
N GLY A 56 -18.76 10.30 -10.55
CA GLY A 56 -19.66 9.65 -9.59
C GLY A 56 -19.17 8.32 -9.03
N MET A 57 -17.86 8.04 -9.10
CA MET A 57 -17.30 6.82 -8.54
C MET A 57 -17.13 6.92 -7.02
N PRO A 58 -17.75 6.03 -6.23
CA PRO A 58 -17.48 5.96 -4.81
C PRO A 58 -16.05 5.44 -4.57
N VAL A 59 -15.28 6.17 -3.76
CA VAL A 59 -13.90 5.83 -3.42
C VAL A 59 -13.68 5.84 -1.91
N VAL A 60 -12.73 5.02 -1.48
CA VAL A 60 -12.28 4.97 -0.09
C VAL A 60 -10.81 5.38 -0.02
N LEU A 61 -10.49 6.21 0.96
CA LEU A 61 -9.13 6.70 1.20
C LEU A 61 -8.56 6.08 2.47
N LYS A 62 -7.34 5.53 2.40
CA LYS A 62 -6.62 5.12 3.60
C LYS A 62 -6.55 6.29 4.58
N ASP A 63 -6.67 6.03 5.88
CA ASP A 63 -6.84 7.08 6.89
C ASP A 63 -5.59 7.92 7.19
N ASN A 64 -4.51 7.74 6.44
CA ASN A 64 -3.36 8.64 6.43
C ASN A 64 -3.40 9.69 5.30
N VAL A 65 -4.46 9.74 4.49
CA VAL A 65 -4.66 10.72 3.42
C VAL A 65 -5.39 11.94 3.97
N ASN A 66 -4.73 13.08 4.11
CA ASN A 66 -5.36 14.31 4.54
C ASN A 66 -6.49 14.71 3.60
N THR A 67 -7.68 14.83 4.14
CA THR A 67 -8.89 15.22 3.42
C THR A 67 -9.50 16.40 4.15
N LYS A 68 -9.56 17.56 3.49
CA LYS A 68 -10.01 18.82 4.11
C LYS A 68 -11.40 18.66 4.73
N GLY A 69 -11.52 19.05 6.00
CA GLY A 69 -12.78 18.99 6.74
C GLY A 69 -13.21 17.58 7.19
N ILE A 70 -12.47 16.53 6.84
CA ILE A 70 -12.78 15.14 7.19
C ILE A 70 -11.72 14.62 8.15
N ARG A 71 -12.18 14.09 9.30
CA ARG A 71 -11.31 13.50 10.32
C ARG A 71 -10.34 12.48 9.71
N THR A 72 -9.06 12.62 10.02
CA THR A 72 -7.95 11.82 9.47
C THR A 72 -7.00 11.44 10.60
N THR A 73 -6.98 10.18 11.00
CA THR A 73 -6.31 9.74 12.23
C THR A 73 -5.06 8.89 12.00
N ALA A 74 -4.83 8.41 10.78
CA ALA A 74 -3.84 7.38 10.48
C ALA A 74 -3.97 6.16 11.42
N SER A 75 -5.20 5.85 11.83
CA SER A 75 -5.57 4.83 12.83
C SER A 75 -4.77 4.92 14.13
N SER A 76 -4.33 6.11 14.52
CA SER A 76 -3.61 6.40 15.76
C SER A 76 -4.45 7.27 16.69
N ARG A 77 -4.49 6.91 17.96
CA ARG A 77 -5.19 7.68 18.98
C ARG A 77 -4.67 9.12 19.10
N ILE A 78 -3.38 9.32 18.85
CA ILE A 78 -2.77 10.66 18.95
C ILE A 78 -3.37 11.67 17.95
N LEU A 79 -3.94 11.18 16.86
CA LEU A 79 -4.61 11.98 15.82
C LEU A 79 -6.14 11.84 15.82
N ASP A 80 -6.75 11.26 16.86
CA ASP A 80 -8.18 10.95 16.89
C ASP A 80 -9.08 12.16 16.63
N ASN A 81 -8.66 13.35 17.06
CA ASN A 81 -9.38 14.61 16.90
C ASN A 81 -8.84 15.49 15.74
N TYR A 82 -7.94 14.95 14.90
CA TYR A 82 -7.34 15.76 13.85
C TYR A 82 -8.23 15.86 12.61
N ILE A 83 -8.57 17.10 12.24
CA ILE A 83 -9.30 17.43 11.01
C ILE A 83 -8.40 18.31 10.14
N PRO A 84 -7.94 17.80 8.99
CA PRO A 84 -7.09 18.56 8.08
C PRO A 84 -7.77 19.82 7.52
N VAL A 85 -7.00 20.90 7.36
CA VAL A 85 -7.44 22.16 6.75
C VAL A 85 -7.15 22.22 5.24
N TYR A 86 -6.51 21.18 4.70
CA TYR A 86 -6.14 21.07 3.29
C TYR A 86 -6.27 19.62 2.81
N ASN A 87 -6.37 19.44 1.49
CA ASN A 87 -6.38 18.14 0.84
C ASN A 87 -4.96 17.65 0.54
N ALA A 88 -4.75 16.34 0.61
CA ALA A 88 -3.65 15.71 -0.11
C ALA A 88 -3.83 15.92 -1.62
N HIS A 89 -2.72 16.04 -2.38
CA HIS A 89 -2.78 16.22 -3.83
C HIS A 89 -3.65 15.20 -4.56
N ILE A 90 -3.57 13.95 -4.14
CA ILE A 90 -4.39 12.87 -4.72
C ILE A 90 -5.89 13.07 -4.49
N VAL A 91 -6.30 13.73 -3.41
CA VAL A 91 -7.71 14.05 -3.16
C VAL A 91 -8.19 15.10 -4.15
N ASP A 92 -7.40 16.17 -4.37
CA ASP A 92 -7.71 17.19 -5.38
C ASP A 92 -7.85 16.55 -6.77
N LYS A 93 -6.95 15.62 -7.13
CA LYS A 93 -7.00 14.91 -8.42
C LYS A 93 -8.21 13.99 -8.55
N LEU A 94 -8.54 13.24 -7.52
CA LEU A 94 -9.72 12.37 -7.49
C LEU A 94 -11.01 13.18 -7.61
N GLN A 95 -11.14 14.28 -6.89
CA GLN A 95 -12.29 15.17 -6.96
C GLN A 95 -12.41 15.79 -8.36
N ALA A 96 -11.31 16.28 -8.94
CA ALA A 96 -11.29 16.81 -10.30
C ALA A 96 -11.66 15.75 -11.36
N ALA A 97 -11.39 14.48 -11.11
CA ALA A 97 -11.81 13.36 -11.95
C ALA A 97 -13.27 12.90 -11.68
N GLY A 98 -13.96 13.52 -10.73
CA GLY A 98 -15.35 13.22 -10.38
C GLY A 98 -15.55 12.07 -9.40
N ALA A 99 -14.51 11.62 -8.69
CA ALA A 99 -14.63 10.62 -7.65
C ALA A 99 -15.27 11.21 -6.38
N VAL A 100 -16.04 10.38 -5.66
CA VAL A 100 -16.76 10.76 -4.45
C VAL A 100 -16.22 9.94 -3.26
N VAL A 101 -15.65 10.63 -2.28
CA VAL A 101 -15.11 9.97 -1.08
C VAL A 101 -16.24 9.60 -0.12
N ILE A 102 -16.37 8.31 0.21
CA ILE A 102 -17.43 7.81 1.09
C ILE A 102 -16.92 7.35 2.46
N ALA A 103 -15.62 7.05 2.60
CA ALA A 103 -15.03 6.63 3.87
C ALA A 103 -13.53 6.84 3.93
N LYS A 104 -13.01 6.91 5.18
CA LYS A 104 -11.59 6.78 5.54
C LYS A 104 -11.37 5.37 6.07
N ALA A 105 -10.50 4.60 5.40
CA ALA A 105 -10.27 3.19 5.72
C ALA A 105 -9.28 3.00 6.86
N SER A 106 -9.57 2.05 7.73
CA SER A 106 -8.67 1.60 8.79
C SER A 106 -7.34 1.08 8.23
N MET A 107 -6.30 1.26 9.01
CA MET A 107 -4.92 0.89 8.64
C MET A 107 -4.13 0.51 9.90
N ASP A 108 -2.99 -0.15 9.75
CA ASP A 108 -2.04 -0.22 10.86
C ASP A 108 -1.64 1.18 11.31
N GLU A 109 -1.51 1.38 12.61
CA GLU A 109 -1.21 2.69 13.20
C GLU A 109 -0.03 3.37 12.53
N LEU A 110 -0.23 4.57 11.97
CA LEU A 110 0.77 5.37 11.25
C LEU A 110 1.47 4.63 10.10
N GLY A 111 0.83 3.61 9.51
CA GLY A 111 1.40 2.77 8.47
C GLY A 111 2.41 1.72 8.96
N MET A 112 2.59 1.59 10.27
CA MET A 112 3.57 0.71 10.91
C MET A 112 2.95 -0.63 11.30
N GLY A 113 2.95 -1.59 10.39
CA GLY A 113 2.43 -2.95 10.59
C GLY A 113 2.37 -3.71 9.27
N GLY A 114 1.85 -4.92 9.30
CA GLY A 114 1.65 -5.77 8.12
C GLY A 114 0.38 -6.62 8.22
N THR A 115 -0.37 -6.47 9.32
CA THR A 115 -1.52 -7.33 9.64
C THR A 115 -2.83 -6.57 9.79
N ASN A 116 -2.78 -5.25 9.93
CA ASN A 116 -3.87 -4.31 10.28
C ASN A 116 -4.57 -4.68 11.59
N ARG A 117 -3.79 -5.05 12.60
CA ARG A 117 -4.28 -5.45 13.92
C ARG A 117 -3.95 -4.46 15.04
N ASN A 118 -3.11 -3.44 14.77
CA ASN A 118 -2.65 -2.47 15.76
C ASN A 118 -3.36 -1.10 15.68
N ALA A 119 -4.37 -0.95 14.81
CA ALA A 119 -5.20 0.24 14.77
C ALA A 119 -5.90 0.48 16.12
N TYR A 120 -5.98 1.73 16.58
CA TYR A 120 -6.65 2.04 17.84
C TYR A 120 -8.17 1.75 17.81
N THR A 121 -8.77 1.67 16.62
CA THR A 121 -10.15 1.28 16.37
C THR A 121 -10.38 -0.24 16.35
N GLY A 122 -9.32 -1.02 16.54
CA GLY A 122 -9.35 -2.47 16.49
C GLY A 122 -8.90 -3.06 15.15
N PRO A 123 -8.76 -4.40 15.09
CA PRO A 123 -8.27 -5.10 13.92
C PRO A 123 -9.24 -5.04 12.73
N VAL A 124 -8.69 -5.12 11.52
CA VAL A 124 -9.46 -5.33 10.28
C VAL A 124 -9.45 -6.81 9.93
N ASN A 125 -10.62 -7.36 9.64
CA ASN A 125 -10.79 -8.75 9.26
C ASN A 125 -10.66 -8.94 7.73
N ASN A 126 -10.32 -10.16 7.33
CA ASN A 126 -10.27 -10.55 5.92
C ASN A 126 -11.70 -10.67 5.34
N ALA A 127 -11.91 -10.22 4.11
CA ALA A 127 -13.23 -10.25 3.46
C ALA A 127 -13.70 -11.67 3.09
N TRP A 128 -12.78 -12.62 2.93
CA TRP A 128 -13.06 -14.03 2.59
C TRP A 128 -13.27 -14.89 3.83
N ASP A 129 -12.48 -14.65 4.89
CA ASP A 129 -12.53 -15.38 6.16
C ASP A 129 -12.18 -14.43 7.32
N GLU A 130 -13.17 -14.10 8.14
CA GLU A 130 -13.03 -13.13 9.25
C GLU A 130 -12.08 -13.62 10.36
N SER A 131 -11.75 -14.90 10.41
CA SER A 131 -10.75 -15.44 11.34
C SER A 131 -9.30 -15.14 10.92
N ARG A 132 -9.09 -14.60 9.70
CA ARG A 132 -7.79 -14.34 9.11
C ARG A 132 -7.48 -12.85 9.04
N ILE A 133 -6.19 -12.52 8.92
CA ILE A 133 -5.76 -11.13 8.76
C ILE A 133 -6.12 -10.59 7.37
N SER A 134 -6.42 -9.31 7.31
CA SER A 134 -6.63 -8.60 6.04
C SER A 134 -5.33 -8.37 5.26
N GLY A 135 -4.19 -8.51 5.93
CA GLY A 135 -2.95 -7.89 5.51
C GLY A 135 -2.94 -6.38 5.84
N GLY A 136 -1.76 -5.80 5.91
CA GLY A 136 -1.53 -4.40 6.27
C GLY A 136 -0.34 -3.79 5.54
N SER A 137 -0.20 -2.51 5.70
CA SER A 137 -0.94 -1.57 6.55
C SER A 137 -2.21 -0.99 5.92
N SER A 138 -2.59 -1.31 4.66
CA SER A 138 -3.79 -0.79 3.97
C SER A 138 -4.94 -1.82 3.98
N GLY A 139 -5.10 -2.58 5.07
CA GLY A 139 -6.06 -3.68 5.16
C GLY A 139 -7.51 -3.25 4.98
N GLY A 140 -7.93 -2.12 5.58
CA GLY A 140 -9.29 -1.60 5.45
C GLY A 140 -9.64 -1.22 4.02
N SER A 141 -8.72 -0.55 3.29
CA SER A 141 -8.90 -0.22 1.88
C SER A 141 -9.05 -1.48 1.02
N ALA A 142 -8.17 -2.47 1.24
CA ALA A 142 -8.21 -3.73 0.49
C ALA A 142 -9.48 -4.54 0.78
N ALA A 143 -9.89 -4.65 2.06
CA ALA A 143 -11.06 -5.39 2.46
C ALA A 143 -12.36 -4.82 1.88
N LEU A 144 -12.49 -3.48 1.80
CA LEU A 144 -13.67 -2.83 1.21
C LEU A 144 -13.77 -3.04 -0.31
N VAL A 145 -12.63 -3.09 -1.02
CA VAL A 145 -12.61 -3.44 -2.44
C VAL A 145 -12.94 -4.92 -2.63
N ALA A 146 -12.34 -5.81 -1.87
CA ALA A 146 -12.58 -7.26 -1.95
C ALA A 146 -14.04 -7.63 -1.63
N ALA A 147 -14.67 -6.93 -0.68
CA ALA A 147 -16.07 -7.09 -0.34
C ALA A 147 -17.04 -6.49 -1.37
N GLY A 148 -16.55 -5.89 -2.45
CA GLY A 148 -17.37 -5.28 -3.50
C GLY A 148 -18.12 -4.01 -3.05
N VAL A 149 -17.66 -3.35 -1.98
CA VAL A 149 -18.24 -2.09 -1.48
C VAL A 149 -17.90 -0.94 -2.43
N VAL A 150 -16.64 -0.86 -2.83
CA VAL A 150 -16.15 0.13 -3.80
C VAL A 150 -15.28 -0.56 -4.86
N PRO A 151 -15.26 -0.06 -6.10
CA PRO A 151 -14.39 -0.61 -7.15
C PRO A 151 -12.93 -0.16 -7.01
N PHE A 152 -12.68 0.89 -6.21
CA PHE A 152 -11.38 1.54 -6.09
C PHE A 152 -11.14 2.08 -4.68
N ALA A 153 -9.93 1.88 -4.17
CA ALA A 153 -9.50 2.47 -2.90
C ALA A 153 -8.03 2.89 -2.93
N ILE A 154 -7.70 3.98 -2.22
CA ILE A 154 -6.32 4.45 -2.02
C ILE A 154 -5.69 3.70 -0.83
N GLY A 155 -4.44 3.30 -1.02
CA GLY A 155 -3.54 2.81 0.00
C GLY A 155 -2.20 3.55 0.00
N THR A 156 -1.31 3.18 0.91
CA THR A 156 0.11 3.57 0.91
C THR A 156 0.98 2.35 1.15
N ASP A 157 2.16 2.33 0.54
CA ASP A 157 3.06 1.18 0.53
C ASP A 157 4.49 1.63 0.86
N THR A 158 5.00 1.15 1.99
CA THR A 158 6.34 1.48 2.50
C THR A 158 7.27 0.27 2.47
N GLY A 159 6.71 -0.93 2.56
CA GLY A 159 7.41 -2.22 2.43
C GLY A 159 6.66 -3.20 1.52
N ASP A 160 5.33 -3.28 1.71
CA ASP A 160 4.42 -4.15 0.97
C ASP A 160 2.94 -3.78 1.19
N SER A 161 2.70 -2.66 1.85
CA SER A 161 1.41 -2.33 2.49
C SER A 161 0.22 -2.05 1.55
N VAL A 162 0.39 -2.15 0.23
CA VAL A 162 -0.68 -2.27 -0.78
C VAL A 162 -0.65 -3.68 -1.37
N ARG A 163 0.52 -4.20 -1.66
CA ARG A 163 0.70 -5.44 -2.43
C ARG A 163 0.38 -6.70 -1.63
N LYS A 164 0.77 -6.75 -0.34
CA LYS A 164 0.45 -7.86 0.55
C LYS A 164 -1.06 -7.93 0.87
N PRO A 165 -1.73 -6.83 1.29
CA PRO A 165 -3.18 -6.83 1.43
C PRO A 165 -3.92 -7.25 0.16
N ALA A 166 -3.45 -6.81 -1.03
CA ALA A 166 -4.05 -7.22 -2.29
C ALA A 166 -3.98 -8.73 -2.51
N ALA A 167 -2.84 -9.37 -2.18
CA ALA A 167 -2.67 -10.82 -2.28
C ALA A 167 -3.67 -11.56 -1.37
N TYR A 168 -3.79 -11.15 -0.11
CA TYR A 168 -4.65 -11.81 0.87
C TYR A 168 -6.14 -11.53 0.67
N GLN A 169 -6.47 -10.47 -0.07
CA GLN A 169 -7.85 -10.09 -0.39
C GLN A 169 -8.29 -10.48 -1.82
N GLY A 170 -7.38 -11.03 -2.65
CA GLY A 170 -7.72 -11.48 -4.00
C GLY A 170 -8.06 -10.36 -4.98
N ILE A 171 -7.40 -9.22 -4.87
CA ILE A 171 -7.58 -8.03 -5.70
C ILE A 171 -6.25 -7.56 -6.28
N ILE A 172 -6.29 -6.56 -7.18
CA ILE A 172 -5.07 -5.94 -7.70
C ILE A 172 -4.61 -4.85 -6.76
N GLY A 173 -3.31 -4.88 -6.42
CA GLY A 173 -2.65 -3.82 -5.65
C GLY A 173 -1.49 -3.23 -6.44
N MET A 174 -1.60 -1.95 -6.79
CA MET A 174 -0.59 -1.24 -7.57
C MET A 174 0.21 -0.27 -6.71
N LYS A 175 1.53 -0.43 -6.72
CA LYS A 175 2.52 0.51 -6.20
C LYS A 175 3.31 1.07 -7.40
N PRO A 176 3.05 2.29 -7.86
CA PRO A 176 3.78 2.90 -8.97
C PRO A 176 5.25 3.20 -8.63
N THR A 177 6.00 3.70 -9.58
CA THR A 177 7.35 4.23 -9.37
C THR A 177 7.35 5.33 -8.32
N TYR A 178 8.38 5.37 -7.47
CA TYR A 178 8.58 6.42 -6.47
C TYR A 178 8.52 7.81 -7.10
N GLY A 179 7.65 8.65 -6.54
CA GLY A 179 7.39 9.99 -7.07
C GLY A 179 6.49 10.05 -8.32
N ARG A 180 5.95 8.92 -8.81
CA ARG A 180 4.97 8.94 -9.91
C ARG A 180 3.65 9.56 -9.47
N ILE A 181 3.26 9.34 -8.21
CA ILE A 181 2.13 9.97 -7.54
C ILE A 181 2.69 10.83 -6.41
N SER A 182 2.21 12.07 -6.28
CA SER A 182 2.60 12.97 -5.21
C SER A 182 2.19 12.43 -3.84
N ARG A 183 3.08 12.63 -2.84
CA ARG A 183 2.85 12.32 -1.44
C ARG A 183 2.47 13.52 -0.59
N TYR A 184 2.30 14.69 -1.23
CA TYR A 184 1.84 15.89 -0.52
C TYR A 184 0.50 15.62 0.19
N GLY A 185 0.46 15.88 1.48
CA GLY A 185 -0.72 15.67 2.33
C GLY A 185 -0.95 14.22 2.78
N ILE A 186 0.00 13.32 2.54
CA ILE A 186 0.00 11.98 3.14
C ILE A 186 0.72 12.06 4.49
N ILE A 187 0.11 11.54 5.56
CA ILE A 187 0.80 11.34 6.84
C ILE A 187 1.88 10.27 6.61
N PRO A 188 3.18 10.62 6.73
CA PRO A 188 4.26 9.75 6.29
C PRO A 188 4.51 8.60 7.28
N TYR A 189 5.15 7.53 6.80
CA TYR A 189 5.84 6.56 7.63
C TYR A 189 7.35 6.71 7.48
N ALA A 190 7.89 6.40 6.31
CA ALA A 190 9.32 6.51 6.00
C ALA A 190 9.51 7.18 4.64
N SER A 191 9.97 8.43 4.65
CA SER A 191 9.96 9.33 3.48
C SER A 191 10.72 8.78 2.27
N SER A 192 11.80 8.00 2.47
CA SER A 192 12.58 7.42 1.38
C SER A 192 11.97 6.13 0.81
N LEU A 193 10.89 5.61 1.42
CA LEU A 193 10.26 4.33 1.09
C LEU A 193 8.77 4.45 0.76
N ASP A 194 8.09 5.49 1.25
CA ASP A 194 6.65 5.66 1.11
C ASP A 194 6.23 5.89 -0.34
N HIS A 195 5.20 5.17 -0.76
CA HIS A 195 4.51 5.34 -2.04
C HIS A 195 3.01 5.47 -1.80
N VAL A 196 2.33 6.30 -2.55
CA VAL A 196 0.89 6.16 -2.74
C VAL A 196 0.65 5.00 -3.70
N GLY A 197 -0.20 4.09 -3.30
CA GLY A 197 -0.68 3.01 -4.14
C GLY A 197 -2.19 2.88 -4.03
N TYR A 198 -2.76 1.93 -4.72
CA TYR A 198 -4.21 1.78 -4.79
C TYR A 198 -4.62 0.36 -5.13
N PHE A 199 -5.91 0.09 -4.95
CA PHE A 199 -6.55 -1.20 -5.18
C PHE A 199 -7.65 -1.08 -6.23
N THR A 200 -7.73 -2.08 -7.10
CA THR A 200 -8.78 -2.24 -8.12
C THR A 200 -9.10 -3.73 -8.31
N THR A 201 -10.08 -4.01 -9.18
CA THR A 201 -10.46 -5.39 -9.53
C THR A 201 -10.15 -5.76 -10.98
N SER A 202 -9.66 -4.79 -11.80
CA SER A 202 -9.26 -5.02 -13.19
C SER A 202 -7.99 -4.26 -13.56
N VAL A 203 -7.22 -4.77 -14.50
CA VAL A 203 -6.02 -4.10 -15.04
C VAL A 203 -6.40 -2.80 -15.76
N GLN A 204 -7.53 -2.80 -16.46
CA GLN A 204 -8.06 -1.59 -17.15
C GLN A 204 -8.28 -0.46 -16.13
N ASP A 205 -8.98 -0.73 -15.03
CA ASP A 205 -9.22 0.26 -13.99
C ASP A 205 -7.92 0.67 -13.28
N THR A 206 -6.97 -0.26 -13.14
CA THR A 206 -5.64 0.04 -12.58
C THR A 206 -4.90 1.04 -13.44
N ALA A 207 -4.94 0.89 -14.76
CA ALA A 207 -4.32 1.79 -15.72
C ALA A 207 -4.99 3.20 -15.71
N VAL A 208 -6.32 3.27 -15.76
CA VAL A 208 -7.07 4.53 -15.66
C VAL A 208 -6.80 5.24 -14.35
N ALA A 209 -6.76 4.50 -13.22
CA ALA A 209 -6.47 5.09 -11.92
C ALA A 209 -5.06 5.72 -11.88
N LEU A 210 -4.06 5.09 -12.50
CA LEU A 210 -2.72 5.68 -12.60
C LEU A 210 -2.71 6.96 -13.44
N GLU A 211 -3.44 7.02 -14.56
CA GLU A 211 -3.58 8.23 -15.37
C GLU A 211 -4.16 9.39 -14.55
N VAL A 212 -5.17 9.12 -13.73
CA VAL A 212 -5.78 10.12 -12.87
C VAL A 212 -4.83 10.60 -11.78
N LEU A 213 -4.14 9.68 -11.08
CA LEU A 213 -3.35 10.00 -9.88
C LEU A 213 -1.95 10.53 -10.18
N ALA A 214 -1.33 10.08 -11.27
CA ALA A 214 0.05 10.41 -11.62
C ALA A 214 0.23 11.88 -12.03
N GLY A 215 1.47 12.36 -11.97
CA GLY A 215 1.88 13.65 -12.47
C GLY A 215 2.64 14.51 -11.46
N ARG A 216 3.17 15.63 -11.96
CA ARG A 216 3.97 16.57 -11.16
C ARG A 216 3.11 17.32 -10.14
N ASP A 217 3.64 17.46 -8.95
CA ASP A 217 3.14 18.35 -7.90
C ASP A 217 4.33 19.13 -7.30
N ASP A 218 4.33 20.45 -7.44
CA ASP A 218 5.44 21.29 -6.96
C ASP A 218 5.51 21.41 -5.44
N ARG A 219 4.49 20.92 -4.73
CA ARG A 219 4.48 20.82 -3.25
C ARG A 219 5.20 19.55 -2.74
N ASP A 220 5.43 18.56 -3.62
CA ASP A 220 6.23 17.37 -3.34
C ASP A 220 7.50 17.36 -4.21
N MET A 221 8.63 17.70 -3.59
CA MET A 221 9.94 17.76 -4.25
C MET A 221 10.39 16.43 -4.84
N THR A 222 9.76 15.30 -4.43
CA THR A 222 10.06 13.97 -4.96
C THR A 222 9.19 13.59 -6.14
N SER A 223 8.15 14.38 -6.47
CA SER A 223 7.26 14.08 -7.59
C SER A 223 7.95 14.24 -8.95
N SER A 224 7.72 13.27 -9.85
CA SER A 224 8.40 13.18 -11.14
C SER A 224 7.89 14.22 -12.15
N ASN A 225 8.82 14.73 -12.98
CA ASN A 225 8.50 15.57 -14.15
C ASN A 225 8.07 14.78 -15.39
N ARG A 226 8.11 13.44 -15.37
CA ARG A 226 7.71 12.65 -16.52
C ARG A 226 6.23 12.85 -16.83
N ALA A 227 5.92 13.01 -18.11
CA ALA A 227 4.54 13.06 -18.61
C ALA A 227 3.77 11.79 -18.18
N VAL A 228 2.49 11.94 -17.97
CA VAL A 228 1.60 10.80 -17.74
C VAL A 228 1.31 10.14 -19.08
N GLU A 229 1.55 8.84 -19.16
CA GLU A 229 1.29 8.06 -20.36
C GLU A 229 -0.18 7.65 -20.44
N ALA A 230 -0.66 7.34 -21.64
CA ALA A 230 -2.00 6.81 -21.86
C ALA A 230 -2.01 5.29 -21.59
N TYR A 231 -1.88 4.91 -20.33
CA TYR A 231 -1.70 3.51 -19.90
C TYR A 231 -2.87 2.61 -20.34
N ALA A 232 -4.09 3.09 -20.20
CA ALA A 232 -5.29 2.34 -20.55
C ALA A 232 -5.42 2.11 -22.05
N ALA A 233 -5.08 3.13 -22.85
CA ALA A 233 -5.10 3.02 -24.31
C ALA A 233 -3.98 2.14 -24.86
N ASN A 234 -2.87 1.99 -24.12
CA ASN A 234 -1.70 1.20 -24.50
C ASN A 234 -1.73 -0.23 -23.94
N LEU A 235 -2.85 -0.67 -23.35
CA LEU A 235 -2.98 -2.05 -22.90
C LEU A 235 -2.85 -3.00 -24.08
N ASN A 236 -1.93 -3.96 -23.92
CA ASN A 236 -1.60 -4.94 -24.95
C ASN A 236 -1.30 -6.28 -24.27
N HIS A 237 -1.99 -7.32 -24.69
CA HIS A 237 -1.84 -8.65 -24.11
C HIS A 237 -0.91 -9.57 -24.92
N ASP A 238 -0.06 -9.00 -25.79
CA ASP A 238 0.95 -9.76 -26.55
C ASP A 238 2.21 -9.97 -25.69
N LEU A 239 2.44 -11.23 -25.33
CA LEU A 239 3.59 -11.64 -24.52
C LEU A 239 4.83 -12.04 -25.35
N ARG A 240 4.74 -12.04 -26.67
CA ARG A 240 5.87 -12.41 -27.54
C ARG A 240 7.07 -11.51 -27.31
N GLY A 241 8.20 -12.14 -26.98
CA GLY A 241 9.46 -11.45 -26.71
C GLY A 241 9.56 -10.80 -25.33
N LYS A 242 8.54 -10.90 -24.46
CA LYS A 242 8.63 -10.49 -23.07
C LYS A 242 9.51 -11.45 -22.28
N ARG A 243 10.42 -10.90 -21.47
CA ARG A 243 11.39 -11.65 -20.67
C ARG A 243 11.01 -11.54 -19.20
N ILE A 244 10.66 -12.67 -18.61
CA ILE A 244 10.19 -12.78 -17.23
C ILE A 244 11.26 -13.48 -16.39
N ALA A 245 11.75 -12.83 -15.34
CA ALA A 245 12.70 -13.41 -14.40
C ALA A 245 11.97 -13.89 -13.14
N VAL A 246 12.00 -15.19 -12.88
CA VAL A 246 11.48 -15.81 -11.65
C VAL A 246 12.57 -15.75 -10.58
N LEU A 247 12.22 -15.24 -9.37
CA LEU A 247 13.14 -15.19 -8.23
C LEU A 247 13.15 -16.52 -7.48
N ASP A 248 14.16 -17.36 -7.73
CA ASP A 248 14.31 -18.67 -7.10
C ASP A 248 14.43 -18.59 -5.58
N ASN A 249 15.14 -17.57 -5.04
CA ASN A 249 15.22 -17.36 -3.60
C ASN A 249 13.84 -17.28 -2.93
N VAL A 250 12.85 -16.70 -3.64
CA VAL A 250 11.48 -16.53 -3.13
C VAL A 250 10.70 -17.82 -3.32
N GLN A 251 10.74 -18.43 -4.51
CA GLN A 251 9.95 -19.61 -4.82
C GLN A 251 10.35 -20.85 -4.01
N GLU A 252 11.65 -21.04 -3.75
CA GLU A 252 12.13 -22.10 -2.85
C GLU A 252 11.68 -21.92 -1.39
N ALA A 253 11.43 -20.68 -0.98
CA ALA A 253 10.97 -20.35 0.37
C ALA A 253 9.44 -20.40 0.54
N VAL A 254 8.67 -20.56 -0.55
CA VAL A 254 7.21 -20.74 -0.48
C VAL A 254 6.92 -22.09 0.18
N ALA A 255 6.25 -22.08 1.33
CA ALA A 255 5.97 -23.30 2.09
C ALA A 255 4.80 -24.10 1.51
N ASP A 256 3.76 -23.40 1.03
CA ASP A 256 2.51 -23.99 0.58
C ASP A 256 2.64 -24.63 -0.82
N PRO A 257 2.43 -25.95 -0.95
CA PRO A 257 2.50 -26.63 -2.25
C PRO A 257 1.49 -26.11 -3.29
N ALA A 258 0.27 -25.74 -2.87
CA ALA A 258 -0.75 -25.26 -3.78
C ALA A 258 -0.38 -23.91 -4.39
N ILE A 259 0.29 -23.04 -3.62
CA ILE A 259 0.83 -21.78 -4.15
C ILE A 259 1.93 -22.04 -5.18
N ARG A 260 2.84 -22.99 -4.91
CA ARG A 260 3.90 -23.36 -5.89
C ARG A 260 3.30 -23.92 -7.17
N GLU A 261 2.37 -24.86 -7.07
CA GLU A 261 1.71 -25.47 -8.22
C GLU A 261 0.95 -24.45 -9.09
N ASN A 262 0.24 -23.51 -8.43
CA ASN A 262 -0.46 -22.41 -9.12
C ASN A 262 0.55 -21.51 -9.86
N PHE A 263 1.65 -21.16 -9.21
CA PHE A 263 2.70 -20.35 -9.81
C PHE A 263 3.34 -21.03 -11.02
N ASP A 264 3.73 -22.30 -10.90
CA ASP A 264 4.34 -23.09 -12.00
C ASP A 264 3.39 -23.23 -13.18
N ALA A 265 2.09 -23.45 -12.90
CA ALA A 265 1.07 -23.50 -13.94
C ALA A 265 0.91 -22.16 -14.66
N LEU A 266 1.02 -21.04 -13.93
CA LEU A 266 1.01 -19.70 -14.52
C LEU A 266 2.24 -19.48 -15.42
N MET A 267 3.45 -19.82 -14.95
CA MET A 267 4.68 -19.67 -15.75
C MET A 267 4.55 -20.42 -17.08
N LYS A 268 4.08 -21.66 -17.07
CA LYS A 268 3.81 -22.44 -18.30
C LYS A 268 2.81 -21.78 -19.25
N LYS A 269 1.76 -21.13 -18.68
CA LYS A 269 0.80 -20.36 -19.51
C LYS A 269 1.42 -19.13 -20.15
N LEU A 270 2.31 -18.42 -19.44
CA LEU A 270 3.00 -17.24 -19.98
C LEU A 270 3.97 -17.66 -21.10
N GLU A 271 4.71 -18.75 -20.93
CA GLU A 271 5.57 -19.33 -21.97
C GLU A 271 4.76 -19.75 -23.21
N ALA A 272 3.65 -20.46 -23.03
CA ALA A 272 2.76 -20.85 -24.12
C ALA A 272 2.19 -19.66 -24.91
N ARG A 273 2.14 -18.46 -24.29
CA ARG A 273 1.75 -17.20 -24.92
C ARG A 273 2.92 -16.42 -25.52
N GLY A 274 4.14 -16.97 -25.49
CA GLY A 274 5.32 -16.42 -26.16
C GLY A 274 6.28 -15.63 -25.27
N ALA A 275 6.09 -15.62 -23.97
CA ALA A 275 7.06 -15.05 -23.04
C ALA A 275 8.28 -15.99 -22.90
N THR A 276 9.42 -15.43 -22.58
CA THR A 276 10.61 -16.18 -22.17
C THR A 276 10.73 -16.12 -20.65
N VAL A 277 10.56 -17.24 -19.98
CA VAL A 277 10.72 -17.36 -18.53
C VAL A 277 12.13 -17.85 -18.20
N THR A 278 12.82 -17.16 -17.30
CA THR A 278 14.15 -17.51 -16.82
C THR A 278 14.20 -17.52 -15.31
N HIS A 279 14.84 -18.53 -14.75
CA HIS A 279 15.07 -18.64 -13.32
C HIS A 279 16.34 -17.89 -12.93
N VAL A 280 16.25 -17.03 -11.93
CA VAL A 280 17.35 -16.18 -11.49
C VAL A 280 17.46 -16.19 -9.97
N ARG A 281 18.70 -16.05 -9.51
CA ARG A 281 18.99 -15.96 -8.07
C ARG A 281 19.71 -14.66 -7.77
N MET A 282 19.24 -13.93 -6.78
CA MET A 282 19.94 -12.82 -6.15
C MET A 282 20.87 -13.34 -5.04
N ASP A 283 21.84 -12.54 -4.60
CA ASP A 283 22.73 -12.92 -3.50
C ASP A 283 21.93 -13.24 -2.23
N ASP A 284 22.06 -14.45 -1.71
CA ASP A 284 21.31 -14.94 -0.55
C ASP A 284 21.57 -14.12 0.72
N LYS A 285 22.77 -13.54 0.88
CA LYS A 285 23.08 -12.69 2.05
C LYS A 285 22.34 -11.38 1.98
N LEU A 286 22.21 -10.81 0.78
CA LEU A 286 21.46 -9.59 0.55
C LEU A 286 19.95 -9.85 0.72
N MET A 287 19.42 -10.98 0.24
CA MET A 287 18.03 -11.36 0.43
C MET A 287 17.70 -11.57 1.92
N LYS A 288 18.56 -12.19 2.69
CA LYS A 288 18.41 -12.31 4.17
C LYS A 288 18.51 -10.95 4.88
N ALA A 289 19.20 -9.98 4.30
CA ALA A 289 19.35 -8.64 4.87
C ALA A 289 18.16 -7.70 4.59
N LEU A 290 17.16 -8.11 3.76
CA LEU A 290 16.02 -7.26 3.38
C LEU A 290 15.32 -6.65 4.60
N MET A 291 14.77 -7.47 5.48
CA MET A 291 13.98 -6.97 6.62
C MET A 291 14.79 -6.23 7.68
N PRO A 292 15.97 -6.71 8.11
CA PRO A 292 16.81 -5.92 9.01
C PRO A 292 17.16 -4.53 8.44
N THR A 293 17.48 -4.46 7.15
CA THR A 293 17.79 -3.19 6.47
C THR A 293 16.54 -2.28 6.43
N TYR A 294 15.39 -2.85 6.08
CA TYR A 294 14.11 -2.14 6.05
C TYR A 294 13.75 -1.56 7.42
N TYR A 295 13.78 -2.37 8.49
CA TYR A 295 13.41 -1.90 9.82
C TYR A 295 14.33 -0.79 10.33
N ILE A 296 15.64 -0.86 10.08
CA ILE A 296 16.57 0.18 10.50
C ILE A 296 16.23 1.50 9.80
N ILE A 297 16.09 1.50 8.48
CA ILE A 297 15.79 2.71 7.70
C ILE A 297 14.40 3.24 8.04
N ALA A 298 13.38 2.39 7.99
CA ALA A 298 12.00 2.80 8.19
C ALA A 298 11.75 3.33 9.60
N ASN A 299 12.31 2.69 10.64
CA ASN A 299 12.13 3.15 12.02
C ASN A 299 12.89 4.44 12.31
N ALA A 300 14.07 4.64 11.73
CA ALA A 300 14.82 5.87 11.84
C ALA A 300 14.06 7.05 11.23
N GLU A 301 13.54 6.87 10.01
CA GLU A 301 12.76 7.89 9.32
C GLU A 301 11.39 8.13 10.00
N ALA A 302 10.71 7.09 10.49
CA ALA A 302 9.49 7.22 11.28
C ALA A 302 9.70 8.06 12.55
N THR A 303 10.81 7.84 13.25
CA THR A 303 11.15 8.61 14.46
C THR A 303 11.26 10.10 14.15
N ALA A 304 11.91 10.46 13.04
CA ALA A 304 12.01 11.85 12.59
C ALA A 304 10.65 12.40 12.11
N ASN A 305 9.93 11.65 11.27
CA ASN A 305 8.67 12.07 10.67
C ASN A 305 7.56 12.32 11.72
N HIS A 306 7.52 11.50 12.78
CA HIS A 306 6.49 11.61 13.83
C HIS A 306 6.96 12.36 15.07
N SER A 307 8.08 13.08 15.00
CA SER A 307 8.54 13.93 16.10
C SER A 307 7.59 15.10 16.39
N ASN A 308 6.81 15.53 15.39
CA ASN A 308 5.81 16.59 15.51
C ASN A 308 4.47 16.14 16.15
N LEU A 309 4.29 14.85 16.38
CA LEU A 309 3.15 14.29 17.11
C LEU A 309 3.48 14.30 18.61
N ASP A 310 3.43 15.48 19.21
CA ASP A 310 3.97 15.79 20.55
C ASP A 310 2.93 16.32 21.55
N GLY A 311 1.67 16.46 21.11
CA GLY A 311 0.60 17.01 21.94
C GLY A 311 0.61 18.53 22.10
N ILE A 312 1.48 19.24 21.34
CA ILE A 312 1.62 20.70 21.46
C ILE A 312 0.84 21.44 20.37
N ARG A 313 0.97 21.01 19.09
CA ARG A 313 0.46 21.75 17.93
C ARG A 313 -0.92 21.33 17.49
N PHE A 314 -1.19 20.03 17.44
CA PHE A 314 -2.44 19.44 16.97
C PHE A 314 -2.57 18.00 17.48
N GLY A 315 -3.73 17.41 17.30
CA GLY A 315 -4.02 16.07 17.77
C GLY A 315 -4.41 16.03 19.25
N MET A 316 -4.32 14.85 19.84
CA MET A 316 -4.57 14.60 21.26
C MET A 316 -3.54 15.35 22.12
N ARG A 317 -3.98 15.80 23.31
CA ARG A 317 -3.13 16.41 24.32
C ARG A 317 -3.47 15.89 25.72
N GLU A 318 -2.48 15.36 26.40
CA GLU A 318 -2.58 14.97 27.81
C GLU A 318 -2.02 16.08 28.73
N ALA A 319 -2.50 16.09 29.96
CA ALA A 319 -2.02 17.03 30.97
C ALA A 319 -0.60 16.67 31.44
N GLY A 320 0.17 17.67 31.84
CA GLY A 320 1.50 17.57 32.45
C GLY A 320 1.83 18.81 33.27
N GLU A 321 2.75 18.71 34.21
CA GLU A 321 3.21 19.82 35.03
C GLU A 321 4.06 20.84 34.23
N ASN A 322 4.69 20.35 33.17
CA ASN A 322 5.53 21.12 32.25
C ASN A 322 5.39 20.58 30.82
N VAL A 323 6.06 21.21 29.86
CA VAL A 323 5.99 20.83 28.43
C VAL A 323 6.49 19.40 28.20
N GLU A 324 7.56 18.99 28.88
CA GLU A 324 8.13 17.64 28.76
C GLU A 324 7.13 16.58 29.21
N ASP A 325 6.46 16.79 30.34
CA ASP A 325 5.41 15.89 30.84
C ASP A 325 4.23 15.79 29.86
N VAL A 326 3.80 16.92 29.30
CA VAL A 326 2.74 16.94 28.25
C VAL A 326 3.15 16.05 27.08
N MET A 327 4.38 16.19 26.57
CA MET A 327 4.88 15.40 25.45
C MET A 327 4.99 13.92 25.82
N ILE A 328 5.57 13.58 26.96
CA ILE A 328 5.72 12.20 27.44
C ILE A 328 4.35 11.56 27.62
N ASN A 329 3.43 12.20 28.34
CA ASN A 329 2.12 11.66 28.63
C ASN A 329 1.31 11.47 27.34
N THR A 330 1.32 12.46 26.45
CA THR A 330 0.59 12.39 25.18
C THR A 330 1.12 11.26 24.31
N ARG A 331 2.42 11.14 24.11
CA ARG A 331 3.02 10.09 23.28
C ARG A 331 2.86 8.71 23.91
N THR A 332 2.91 8.60 25.23
CA THR A 332 2.71 7.35 25.94
C THR A 332 1.31 6.79 25.79
N LYS A 333 0.29 7.64 25.86
CA LYS A 333 -1.13 7.25 25.73
C LYS A 333 -1.62 7.25 24.28
N GLY A 334 -1.03 8.11 23.44
CA GLY A 334 -1.43 8.33 22.06
C GLY A 334 -0.94 7.29 21.07
N PHE A 335 0.17 6.58 21.37
CA PHE A 335 0.70 5.52 20.53
C PHE A 335 0.58 4.14 21.17
N CYS A 336 0.29 3.12 20.36
CA CYS A 336 0.33 1.73 20.83
C CYS A 336 1.78 1.29 21.15
N SER A 337 1.90 0.20 21.90
CA SER A 337 3.22 -0.31 22.34
C SER A 337 4.13 -0.69 21.18
N TYR A 338 3.57 -1.20 20.09
CA TYR A 338 4.31 -1.60 18.89
C TYR A 338 4.98 -0.41 18.21
N VAL A 339 4.24 0.68 17.99
CA VAL A 339 4.75 1.94 17.42
C VAL A 339 5.82 2.56 18.31
N ARG A 340 5.61 2.60 19.63
CA ARG A 340 6.61 3.11 20.59
C ARG A 340 7.93 2.33 20.53
N LYS A 341 7.88 0.99 20.42
CA LYS A 341 9.09 0.17 20.26
C LYS A 341 9.87 0.54 18.99
N ARG A 342 9.17 0.80 17.87
CA ARG A 342 9.80 1.23 16.62
C ARG A 342 10.50 2.58 16.75
N PHE A 343 9.91 3.54 17.48
CA PHE A 343 10.57 4.81 17.75
C PHE A 343 11.83 4.67 18.61
N VAL A 344 11.83 3.75 19.58
CA VAL A 344 13.05 3.46 20.37
C VAL A 344 14.17 2.90 19.49
N ILE A 345 13.85 1.94 18.60
CA ILE A 345 14.82 1.37 17.66
C ILE A 345 15.34 2.46 16.70
N GLY A 346 14.43 3.28 16.17
CA GLY A 346 14.78 4.40 15.28
C GLY A 346 15.69 5.42 15.96
N SER A 347 15.34 5.85 17.16
CA SER A 347 16.15 6.79 17.95
C SER A 347 17.55 6.23 18.21
N TYR A 348 17.64 4.95 18.62
CA TYR A 348 18.93 4.29 18.88
C TYR A 348 19.83 4.28 17.63
N SER A 349 19.25 4.03 16.45
CA SER A 349 20.01 4.02 15.20
C SER A 349 20.47 5.40 14.73
N LEU A 350 19.84 6.48 15.25
CA LEU A 350 20.14 7.87 14.89
C LEU A 350 21.12 8.56 15.86
N PHE A 351 21.41 7.98 17.03
CA PHE A 351 22.42 8.51 17.92
C PHE A 351 23.78 8.62 17.21
N VAL A 352 24.53 9.68 17.51
CA VAL A 352 25.79 10.02 16.82
C VAL A 352 26.76 8.82 16.80
N GLU A 353 26.89 8.11 17.91
CA GLU A 353 27.75 6.93 18.06
C GLU A 353 27.30 5.69 17.26
N ASN A 354 26.02 5.65 16.90
CA ASN A 354 25.38 4.51 16.21
C ASN A 354 25.13 4.79 14.73
N GLN A 355 25.00 6.05 14.33
CA GLN A 355 24.53 6.46 13.01
C GLN A 355 25.32 5.81 11.87
N ASP A 356 26.64 5.82 11.95
CA ASP A 356 27.50 5.23 10.91
C ASP A 356 27.44 3.71 10.89
N LYS A 357 27.40 3.09 12.06
CA LYS A 357 27.44 1.63 12.21
C LYS A 357 26.11 0.95 11.91
N ILE A 358 25.00 1.68 12.08
CA ILE A 358 23.63 1.12 11.95
C ILE A 358 22.93 1.79 10.77
N PHE A 359 22.52 3.05 10.88
CA PHE A 359 21.66 3.69 9.88
C PHE A 359 22.34 3.86 8.51
N ARG A 360 23.54 4.45 8.45
CA ARG A 360 24.28 4.62 7.20
C ARG A 360 24.72 3.27 6.60
N LYS A 361 25.02 2.28 7.45
CA LYS A 361 25.32 0.93 6.97
C LYS A 361 24.09 0.31 6.31
N ALA A 362 22.89 0.44 6.90
CA ALA A 362 21.65 -0.03 6.30
C ALA A 362 21.39 0.64 4.93
N GLN A 363 21.63 1.95 4.80
CA GLN A 363 21.53 2.63 3.50
C GLN A 363 22.50 2.07 2.45
N LYS A 364 23.73 1.72 2.84
CA LYS A 364 24.71 1.07 1.95
C LYS A 364 24.24 -0.33 1.53
N VAL A 365 23.70 -1.11 2.47
CA VAL A 365 23.14 -2.44 2.18
C VAL A 365 21.93 -2.33 1.24
N ARG A 366 21.02 -1.37 1.48
CA ARG A 366 19.93 -1.05 0.53
C ARG A 366 20.46 -0.83 -0.88
N ARG A 367 21.54 -0.07 -1.04
CA ARG A 367 22.16 0.19 -2.35
C ARG A 367 22.62 -1.11 -3.02
N LEU A 368 23.31 -2.00 -2.30
CA LEU A 368 23.75 -3.29 -2.83
C LEU A 368 22.58 -4.17 -3.25
N ILE A 369 21.49 -4.20 -2.47
CA ILE A 369 20.27 -4.94 -2.83
C ILE A 369 19.66 -4.39 -4.14
N VAL A 370 19.62 -3.07 -4.29
CA VAL A 370 19.11 -2.44 -5.53
C VAL A 370 20.02 -2.74 -6.72
N GLU A 371 21.34 -2.76 -6.55
CA GLU A 371 22.28 -3.12 -7.61
C GLU A 371 22.09 -4.58 -8.07
N GLU A 372 21.80 -5.50 -7.15
CA GLU A 372 21.46 -6.88 -7.51
C GLU A 372 20.13 -6.99 -8.27
N LEU A 373 19.09 -6.26 -7.85
CA LEU A 373 17.84 -6.20 -8.60
C LEU A 373 18.05 -5.62 -10.01
N ASN A 374 18.90 -4.60 -10.15
CA ASN A 374 19.26 -4.03 -11.44
C ASN A 374 19.99 -5.03 -12.34
N ARG A 375 20.87 -5.88 -11.78
CA ARG A 375 21.54 -6.95 -12.51
C ARG A 375 20.52 -7.93 -13.12
N VAL A 376 19.48 -8.27 -12.38
CA VAL A 376 18.40 -9.14 -12.88
C VAL A 376 17.59 -8.42 -13.96
N LEU A 377 17.14 -7.20 -13.70
CA LEU A 377 16.33 -6.41 -14.64
C LEU A 377 17.09 -5.93 -15.88
N ALA A 378 18.44 -5.99 -15.92
CA ALA A 378 19.19 -5.71 -17.14
C ALA A 378 18.85 -6.71 -18.27
N ASN A 379 18.52 -7.94 -17.93
CA ASN A 379 18.25 -9.03 -18.88
C ASN A 379 16.77 -9.47 -18.89
N SER A 380 15.91 -8.81 -18.12
CA SER A 380 14.47 -9.10 -18.05
C SER A 380 13.66 -7.80 -18.09
N ASP A 381 12.38 -7.94 -18.43
CA ASP A 381 11.43 -6.84 -18.46
C ASP A 381 10.68 -6.74 -17.14
N VAL A 382 10.50 -7.88 -16.47
CA VAL A 382 9.87 -7.98 -15.16
C VAL A 382 10.52 -9.07 -14.31
N VAL A 383 10.52 -8.83 -13.00
CA VAL A 383 10.82 -9.85 -11.98
C VAL A 383 9.49 -10.29 -11.39
N ILE A 384 9.29 -11.60 -11.23
CA ILE A 384 8.06 -12.19 -10.74
C ILE A 384 8.32 -13.21 -9.62
N ALA A 385 7.42 -13.25 -8.65
CA ALA A 385 7.39 -14.24 -7.58
C ALA A 385 5.96 -14.43 -7.04
N SER A 386 5.73 -15.51 -6.28
CA SER A 386 4.52 -15.64 -5.47
C SER A 386 4.41 -14.45 -4.51
N ALA A 387 3.21 -13.87 -4.38
CA ALA A 387 3.00 -12.67 -3.56
C ALA A 387 3.15 -12.93 -2.04
N ALA A 388 2.98 -14.17 -1.62
CA ALA A 388 3.19 -14.63 -0.25
C ALA A 388 3.60 -16.10 -0.26
N GLY A 389 4.24 -16.55 0.81
CA GLY A 389 4.63 -17.94 0.99
C GLY A 389 3.50 -18.83 1.52
N THR A 390 2.43 -18.20 2.02
CA THR A 390 1.26 -18.84 2.61
C THR A 390 -0.02 -18.09 2.23
N ILE A 391 -1.18 -18.72 2.40
CA ILE A 391 -2.48 -18.01 2.42
C ILE A 391 -2.53 -17.03 3.60
N ALA A 392 -3.52 -16.14 3.64
CA ALA A 392 -3.66 -15.19 4.75
C ALA A 392 -3.64 -15.93 6.11
N PRO A 393 -2.70 -15.61 7.01
CA PRO A 393 -2.59 -16.28 8.31
C PRO A 393 -3.81 -16.06 9.20
N LEU A 394 -4.05 -17.00 10.12
CA LEU A 394 -5.06 -16.82 11.16
C LEU A 394 -4.71 -15.61 12.04
N ALA A 395 -5.72 -14.85 12.39
CA ALA A 395 -5.59 -13.65 13.21
C ALA A 395 -4.96 -13.92 14.58
N GLU A 396 -5.25 -15.07 15.18
CA GLU A 396 -4.72 -15.49 16.49
C GLU A 396 -3.22 -15.82 16.45
N GLU A 397 -2.73 -16.32 15.31
CA GLU A 397 -1.34 -16.70 15.08
C GLU A 397 -0.48 -15.50 14.65
N SER A 398 -1.12 -14.44 14.15
CA SER A 398 -0.46 -13.26 13.61
C SER A 398 -0.12 -12.25 14.71
N LYS A 399 1.15 -12.16 15.07
CA LYS A 399 1.65 -11.21 16.06
C LYS A 399 2.46 -10.11 15.38
N ASP A 400 1.98 -8.87 15.42
CA ASP A 400 2.79 -7.69 15.05
C ASP A 400 4.02 -7.48 15.96
N SER A 401 4.18 -8.33 16.99
CA SER A 401 5.26 -8.21 17.98
C SER A 401 6.64 -8.62 17.45
N HIS A 402 6.75 -9.24 16.29
CA HIS A 402 8.01 -9.73 15.75
C HIS A 402 8.77 -8.60 15.01
N LEU A 403 9.42 -7.73 15.79
CA LEU A 403 10.53 -6.88 15.29
C LEU A 403 11.79 -7.73 14.99
N GLY A 404 11.72 -9.02 15.15
CA GLY A 404 12.79 -10.00 14.98
C GLY A 404 12.51 -10.88 13.78
N ALA A 405 13.39 -10.78 12.83
CA ALA A 405 14.01 -11.85 12.07
C ALA A 405 13.11 -13.02 11.62
N ASP A 406 11.89 -12.80 11.21
CA ASP A 406 11.29 -13.71 10.26
C ASP A 406 11.96 -13.44 8.91
N ASN A 407 13.09 -14.13 8.70
CA ASN A 407 13.87 -14.03 7.46
C ASN A 407 13.21 -14.82 6.33
N ASN A 408 11.89 -15.02 6.39
CA ASN A 408 11.15 -15.66 5.31
C ASN A 408 11.11 -14.74 4.09
N VAL A 409 11.99 -15.02 3.14
CA VAL A 409 12.14 -14.24 1.92
C VAL A 409 10.84 -14.24 1.11
N ALA A 410 10.06 -15.32 1.13
CA ALA A 410 8.77 -15.41 0.46
C ALA A 410 7.75 -14.40 1.00
N GLU A 411 7.83 -14.07 2.29
CA GLU A 411 6.96 -13.07 2.91
C GLU A 411 7.46 -11.63 2.75
N ASN A 412 8.75 -11.43 2.51
CA ASN A 412 9.42 -10.13 2.67
C ASN A 412 10.01 -9.54 1.37
N HIS A 413 10.05 -10.30 0.27
CA HIS A 413 10.70 -9.89 -0.98
C HIS A 413 10.11 -8.62 -1.61
N MET A 414 8.85 -8.29 -1.33
CA MET A 414 8.19 -7.10 -1.89
C MET A 414 8.88 -5.80 -1.49
N VAL A 415 9.66 -5.76 -0.39
CA VAL A 415 10.49 -4.61 0.01
C VAL A 415 11.48 -4.20 -1.10
N LEU A 416 11.86 -5.10 -2.00
CA LEU A 416 12.67 -4.80 -3.18
C LEU A 416 12.10 -3.63 -4.00
N GLY A 417 10.77 -3.59 -4.17
CA GLY A 417 10.07 -2.52 -4.86
C GLY A 417 10.13 -1.16 -4.16
N ASN A 418 10.20 -1.12 -2.81
CA ASN A 418 10.35 0.14 -2.06
C ASN A 418 11.82 0.58 -2.00
N PHE A 419 12.76 -0.36 -1.86
CA PHE A 419 14.18 -0.05 -1.86
C PHE A 419 14.66 0.54 -3.19
N SER A 420 14.20 -0.02 -4.30
CA SER A 420 14.51 0.47 -5.64
C SER A 420 13.67 1.69 -6.05
N GLY A 421 12.50 1.85 -5.47
CA GLY A 421 11.50 2.81 -5.95
C GLY A 421 10.83 2.39 -7.26
N TYR A 422 11.00 1.14 -7.71
CA TYR A 422 10.46 0.64 -8.96
C TYR A 422 8.97 0.29 -8.86
N PRO A 423 8.20 0.35 -9.95
CA PRO A 423 6.80 -0.01 -9.93
C PRO A 423 6.64 -1.49 -9.63
N SER A 424 5.65 -1.82 -8.82
CA SER A 424 5.38 -3.20 -8.43
C SER A 424 3.88 -3.40 -8.26
N MET A 425 3.38 -4.53 -8.76
CA MET A 425 1.95 -4.85 -8.78
C MET A 425 1.72 -6.27 -8.27
N THR A 426 0.72 -6.44 -7.42
CA THR A 426 0.21 -7.76 -7.03
C THR A 426 -1.08 -8.04 -7.77
N MET A 427 -1.22 -9.27 -8.27
CA MET A 427 -2.42 -9.77 -8.95
C MET A 427 -2.87 -11.10 -8.37
N PRO A 428 -4.18 -11.36 -8.24
CA PRO A 428 -4.70 -12.67 -7.87
C PRO A 428 -4.50 -13.66 -9.02
N THR A 429 -4.18 -14.92 -8.70
CA THR A 429 -3.98 -15.99 -9.68
C THR A 429 -4.84 -17.22 -9.43
N GLY A 430 -5.53 -17.29 -8.30
CA GLY A 430 -6.38 -18.41 -7.93
C GLY A 430 -6.67 -18.46 -6.44
N PHE A 431 -6.94 -19.67 -5.98
CA PHE A 431 -7.29 -19.95 -4.59
C PHE A 431 -6.52 -21.19 -4.10
N ALA A 432 -6.16 -21.15 -2.81
CA ALA A 432 -5.69 -22.31 -2.06
C ALA A 432 -6.50 -22.39 -0.75
N GLU A 433 -7.02 -23.55 -0.41
CA GLU A 433 -7.87 -23.76 0.80
C GLU A 433 -9.02 -22.73 0.94
N GLY A 434 -9.61 -22.30 -0.19
CA GLY A 434 -10.67 -21.30 -0.22
C GLY A 434 -10.22 -19.85 -0.04
N MET A 435 -8.92 -19.60 0.13
CA MET A 435 -8.33 -18.28 0.28
C MET A 435 -7.65 -17.82 -1.01
N PRO A 436 -7.70 -16.51 -1.34
CA PRO A 436 -7.00 -15.98 -2.50
C PRO A 436 -5.48 -16.18 -2.41
N ILE A 437 -4.87 -16.44 -3.56
CA ILE A 437 -3.42 -16.44 -3.76
C ILE A 437 -3.07 -15.62 -4.99
N GLY A 438 -1.84 -15.14 -5.07
CA GLY A 438 -1.43 -14.27 -6.17
C GLY A 438 0.07 -14.23 -6.40
N ILE A 439 0.43 -13.43 -7.39
CA ILE A 439 1.81 -13.11 -7.75
C ILE A 439 2.12 -11.65 -7.46
N ASN A 440 3.39 -11.35 -7.27
CA ASN A 440 3.92 -9.99 -7.29
C ASN A 440 4.92 -9.83 -8.44
N MET A 441 4.77 -8.74 -9.17
CA MET A 441 5.64 -8.37 -10.30
C MET A 441 6.30 -7.03 -10.01
N THR A 442 7.56 -6.87 -10.43
CA THR A 442 8.33 -5.62 -10.34
C THR A 442 9.01 -5.35 -11.67
N ALA A 443 8.78 -4.19 -12.27
CA ALA A 443 9.41 -3.74 -13.51
C ALA A 443 10.47 -2.66 -13.27
N LYS A 444 11.08 -2.13 -14.32
CA LYS A 444 12.04 -1.01 -14.25
C LYS A 444 11.34 0.28 -13.86
N ALA A 445 12.09 1.26 -13.37
CA ALA A 445 11.54 2.58 -13.03
C ALA A 445 10.77 3.20 -14.21
N PHE A 446 9.55 3.63 -13.96
CA PHE A 446 8.63 4.22 -14.94
C PHE A 446 8.17 3.28 -16.05
N ASP A 447 8.25 1.98 -15.84
CA ASP A 447 7.75 0.97 -16.78
C ASP A 447 6.50 0.26 -16.22
N GLU A 448 5.56 1.05 -15.73
CA GLU A 448 4.27 0.58 -15.25
C GLU A 448 3.48 -0.13 -16.37
N GLN A 449 3.64 0.32 -17.62
CA GLN A 449 2.98 -0.29 -18.77
C GLN A 449 3.33 -1.77 -18.95
N THR A 450 4.57 -2.15 -18.68
CA THR A 450 4.99 -3.56 -18.72
C THR A 450 4.22 -4.39 -17.69
N LEU A 451 3.97 -3.87 -16.48
CA LEU A 451 3.17 -4.57 -15.46
C LEU A 451 1.71 -4.75 -15.90
N PHE A 452 1.15 -3.78 -16.59
CA PHE A 452 -0.24 -3.85 -17.09
C PHE A 452 -0.39 -4.79 -18.29
N ASN A 453 0.68 -5.06 -19.03
CA ASN A 453 0.66 -5.84 -20.27
C ASN A 453 1.03 -7.33 -20.07
N ILE A 454 1.55 -7.71 -18.90
CA ILE A 454 1.88 -9.11 -18.54
C ILE A 454 0.72 -9.74 -17.77
#